data_3903fdb7db3a6fbc88979a97a687ac18
#
_entry.id   3903fdb7db3a6fbc88979a97a687ac18
#
_cell.length_a   1.000
_cell.length_b   1.000
_cell.length_c   1.000
_cell.angle_alpha   90.00
_cell.angle_beta   90.00
_cell.angle_gamma   90.00
#
_symmetry.space_group_name_H-M   'P 1'
#
loop_
_entity.id
_entity.type
_entity.pdbx_description
1 polymer ?
#
loop_
_entity_poly.entity_id
_entity_poly.type
_entity_poly.pdbx_seq_one_letter_code
_entity_poly.pdbx_strand_id
1 'polypeptide(L)'
;HDFDITLGKFAANIVRILVFGAMFIVAIGKLGISIAPFVAAVGAVFLTAGLALQGTVANFAAGISLVITRPFKLGDTISVNNVYGIVEEIKLGYTTLRTEDEELITIPNKNMIGEVIVNSFDYRIVESSVGISYNDDAEKAIALIKNVIDSFENLSGENKAIVGIQNFGDNAVEIGMRYWVPTRSYFKTQYEVN
;
A
#
# COMPACT_ATOMS: atom_id res chain seq x y z
N HIS A 1 -9.38 12.20 -22.71
CA HIS A 1 -9.76 12.57 -21.33
C HIS A 1 -10.61 13.80 -21.41
N ASP A 2 -11.91 13.57 -21.44
CA ASP A 2 -12.90 14.62 -21.32
C ASP A 2 -12.80 15.20 -19.92
N PHE A 3 -12.12 16.33 -19.80
CA PHE A 3 -12.22 17.16 -18.61
C PHE A 3 -13.72 17.43 -18.46
N ASP A 4 -14.30 16.86 -17.41
CA ASP A 4 -15.73 16.95 -17.20
C ASP A 4 -16.11 18.43 -17.25
N ILE A 5 -16.91 18.81 -18.27
CA ILE A 5 -17.35 20.19 -18.52
C ILE A 5 -17.95 20.78 -17.23
N THR A 6 -18.55 19.93 -16.41
CA THR A 6 -19.11 20.28 -15.10
C THR A 6 -18.03 20.76 -14.13
N LEU A 7 -16.89 20.05 -14.06
CA LEU A 7 -15.77 20.44 -13.19
C LEU A 7 -15.15 21.78 -13.63
N GLY A 8 -15.01 21.97 -14.95
CA GLY A 8 -14.52 23.24 -15.51
C GLY A 8 -15.44 24.42 -15.18
N LYS A 9 -16.77 24.25 -15.33
CA LYS A 9 -17.75 25.28 -14.96
C LYS A 9 -17.75 25.57 -13.46
N PHE A 10 -17.62 24.55 -12.62
CA PHE A 10 -17.56 24.70 -11.16
C PHE A 10 -16.30 25.50 -10.75
N ALA A 11 -15.13 25.13 -11.26
CA ALA A 11 -13.88 25.84 -11.01
C ALA A 11 -13.95 27.31 -11.47
N ALA A 12 -14.51 27.55 -12.67
CA ALA A 12 -14.69 28.90 -13.20
C ALA A 12 -15.60 29.76 -12.31
N ASN A 13 -16.68 29.18 -11.78
CA ASN A 13 -17.59 29.90 -10.86
C ASN A 13 -16.89 30.24 -9.53
N ILE A 14 -16.09 29.32 -8.96
CA ILE A 14 -15.30 29.62 -7.75
C ILE A 14 -14.33 30.78 -8.01
N VAL A 15 -13.55 30.72 -9.10
CA VAL A 15 -12.62 31.80 -9.47
C VAL A 15 -13.37 33.12 -9.65
N ARG A 16 -14.52 33.10 -10.31
CA ARG A 16 -15.35 34.30 -10.50
C ARG A 16 -15.77 34.93 -9.16
N ILE A 17 -16.26 34.11 -8.21
CA ILE A 17 -16.67 34.59 -6.88
C ILE A 17 -15.48 35.22 -6.15
N LEU A 18 -14.31 34.58 -6.18
CA LEU A 18 -13.11 35.08 -5.53
C LEU A 18 -12.64 36.43 -6.12
N VAL A 19 -12.66 36.53 -7.47
CA VAL A 19 -12.28 37.76 -8.16
C VAL A 19 -13.26 38.89 -7.85
N PHE A 20 -14.58 38.68 -7.90
CA PHE A 20 -15.56 39.70 -7.56
C PHE A 20 -15.47 40.11 -6.10
N GLY A 21 -15.25 39.15 -5.17
CA GLY A 21 -15.04 39.45 -3.75
C GLY A 21 -13.81 40.33 -3.51
N ALA A 22 -12.68 40.00 -4.16
CA ALA A 22 -11.47 40.82 -4.09
C ALA A 22 -11.67 42.25 -4.65
N MET A 23 -12.34 42.33 -5.84
CA MET A 23 -12.65 43.64 -6.44
C MET A 23 -13.57 44.47 -5.55
N PHE A 24 -14.57 43.85 -4.91
CA PHE A 24 -15.46 44.53 -3.98
C PHE A 24 -14.72 45.09 -2.76
N ILE A 25 -13.81 44.33 -2.14
CA ILE A 25 -12.98 44.78 -1.03
C ILE A 25 -12.12 45.98 -1.44
N VAL A 26 -11.48 45.93 -2.62
CA VAL A 26 -10.68 47.03 -3.14
C VAL A 26 -11.54 48.28 -3.39
N ALA A 27 -12.73 48.12 -3.95
CA ALA A 27 -13.64 49.24 -4.21
C ALA A 27 -14.09 49.94 -2.93
N ILE A 28 -14.46 49.19 -1.89
CA ILE A 28 -14.82 49.72 -0.57
C ILE A 28 -13.64 50.46 0.06
N GLY A 29 -12.42 49.94 -0.05
CA GLY A 29 -11.22 50.63 0.45
C GLY A 29 -10.97 51.99 -0.24
N LYS A 30 -11.27 52.08 -1.56
CA LYS A 30 -11.18 53.38 -2.31
C LYS A 30 -12.21 54.40 -1.85
N LEU A 31 -13.32 53.96 -1.30
CA LEU A 31 -14.36 54.84 -0.71
C LEU A 31 -14.01 55.29 0.71
N GLY A 32 -12.84 54.93 1.24
CA GLY A 32 -12.40 55.33 2.59
C GLY A 32 -13.01 54.46 3.71
N ILE A 33 -13.71 53.39 3.38
CA ILE A 33 -14.30 52.47 4.35
C ILE A 33 -13.21 51.47 4.79
N SER A 34 -13.12 51.17 6.10
CA SER A 34 -12.18 50.19 6.63
C SER A 34 -12.46 48.79 6.03
N ILE A 35 -11.46 48.20 5.39
CA ILE A 35 -11.52 46.85 4.82
C ILE A 35 -11.25 45.74 5.84
N ALA A 36 -10.77 46.10 7.05
CA ALA A 36 -10.35 45.15 8.07
C ALA A 36 -11.42 44.10 8.45
N PRO A 37 -12.71 44.46 8.64
CA PRO A 37 -13.77 43.49 8.92
C PRO A 37 -14.01 42.51 7.76
N PHE A 38 -13.90 42.97 6.52
CA PHE A 38 -14.10 42.14 5.32
C PHE A 38 -12.95 41.15 5.15
N VAL A 39 -11.70 41.58 5.36
CA VAL A 39 -10.52 40.72 5.32
C VAL A 39 -10.61 39.65 6.42
N ALA A 40 -11.03 40.04 7.63
CA ALA A 40 -11.22 39.11 8.73
C ALA A 40 -12.29 38.04 8.40
N ALA A 41 -13.43 38.46 7.83
CA ALA A 41 -14.51 37.55 7.42
C ALA A 41 -14.04 36.57 6.34
N VAL A 42 -13.34 37.07 5.30
CA VAL A 42 -12.78 36.23 4.24
C VAL A 42 -11.74 35.25 4.81
N GLY A 43 -10.88 35.70 5.73
CA GLY A 43 -9.92 34.84 6.41
C GLY A 43 -10.58 33.73 7.22
N ALA A 44 -11.67 34.01 7.91
CA ALA A 44 -12.45 33.00 8.62
C ALA A 44 -13.08 31.94 7.67
N VAL A 45 -13.61 32.41 6.52
CA VAL A 45 -14.14 31.49 5.48
C VAL A 45 -13.03 30.60 4.92
N PHE A 46 -11.86 31.16 4.59
CA PHE A 46 -10.73 30.37 4.09
C PHE A 46 -10.19 29.37 5.13
N LEU A 47 -10.13 29.77 6.39
CA LEU A 47 -9.74 28.85 7.47
C LEU A 47 -10.72 27.68 7.58
N THR A 48 -12.01 27.96 7.59
CA THR A 48 -13.06 26.92 7.66
C THR A 48 -13.00 25.99 6.45
N ALA A 49 -12.87 26.54 5.24
CA ALA A 49 -12.72 25.76 4.01
C ALA A 49 -11.44 24.90 4.04
N GLY A 50 -10.32 25.46 4.51
CA GLY A 50 -9.05 24.74 4.67
C GLY A 50 -9.17 23.55 5.63
N LEU A 51 -9.83 23.74 6.77
CA LEU A 51 -10.10 22.65 7.72
C LEU A 51 -11.02 21.59 7.11
N ALA A 52 -12.03 21.97 6.35
CA ALA A 52 -12.92 21.03 5.66
C ALA A 52 -12.19 20.19 4.59
N LEU A 53 -11.18 20.76 3.91
CA LEU A 53 -10.39 20.10 2.86
C LEU A 53 -9.12 19.42 3.40
N GLN A 54 -8.82 19.52 4.69
CA GLN A 54 -7.58 19.01 5.30
C GLN A 54 -7.31 17.55 4.94
N GLY A 55 -8.32 16.67 4.95
CA GLY A 55 -8.17 15.26 4.62
C GLY A 55 -7.75 15.02 3.16
N THR A 56 -8.30 15.80 2.24
CA THR A 56 -7.97 15.70 0.80
C THR A 56 -6.53 16.19 0.55
N VAL A 57 -6.16 17.33 1.13
CA VAL A 57 -4.80 17.89 1.02
C VAL A 57 -3.77 16.95 1.64
N ALA A 58 -4.09 16.32 2.79
CA ALA A 58 -3.22 15.33 3.42
C ALA A 58 -2.98 14.12 2.52
N ASN A 59 -4.01 13.60 1.84
CA ASN A 59 -3.85 12.51 0.87
C ASN A 59 -2.96 12.90 -0.32
N PHE A 60 -3.10 14.11 -0.83
CA PHE A 60 -2.28 14.60 -1.95
C PHE A 60 -0.81 14.75 -1.53
N ALA A 61 -0.56 15.37 -0.36
CA ALA A 61 0.78 15.50 0.19
C ALA A 61 1.44 14.12 0.42
N ALA A 62 0.66 13.17 0.94
CA ALA A 62 1.11 11.79 1.12
C ALA A 62 1.42 11.12 -0.23
N GLY A 63 0.58 11.29 -1.25
CA GLY A 63 0.82 10.75 -2.59
C GLY A 63 2.11 11.30 -3.21
N ILE A 64 2.34 12.59 -3.11
CA ILE A 64 3.59 13.22 -3.55
C ILE A 64 4.79 12.63 -2.79
N SER A 65 4.67 12.48 -1.47
CA SER A 65 5.71 11.88 -0.64
C SER A 65 6.05 10.45 -1.07
N LEU A 66 5.04 9.60 -1.33
CA LEU A 66 5.24 8.22 -1.81
C LEU A 66 6.00 8.19 -3.13
N VAL A 67 5.67 9.09 -4.07
CA VAL A 67 6.35 9.16 -5.37
C VAL A 67 7.81 9.63 -5.24
N ILE A 68 8.11 10.53 -4.31
CA ILE A 68 9.47 11.04 -4.08
C ILE A 68 10.31 10.03 -3.31
N THR A 69 9.80 9.52 -2.18
CA THR A 69 10.57 8.64 -1.28
C THR A 69 10.64 7.20 -1.78
N ARG A 70 9.66 6.76 -2.57
CA ARG A 70 9.57 5.44 -3.20
C ARG A 70 9.84 4.27 -2.24
N PRO A 71 9.09 4.15 -1.14
CA PRO A 71 9.24 3.00 -0.25
C PRO A 71 8.86 1.68 -0.93
N PHE A 72 8.07 1.75 -1.99
CA PHE A 72 7.71 0.67 -2.90
C PHE A 72 7.48 1.21 -4.31
N LYS A 73 7.42 0.33 -5.30
CA LYS A 73 7.19 0.62 -6.72
C LYS A 73 5.96 -0.10 -7.24
N LEU A 74 5.52 0.25 -8.45
CA LEU A 74 4.50 -0.52 -9.17
C LEU A 74 5.01 -1.94 -9.40
N GLY A 75 4.17 -2.92 -9.08
CA GLY A 75 4.50 -4.34 -9.18
C GLY A 75 5.11 -4.95 -7.92
N ASP A 76 5.59 -4.15 -6.97
CA ASP A 76 6.03 -4.66 -5.67
C ASP A 76 4.85 -5.25 -4.89
N THR A 77 5.12 -6.27 -4.10
CA THR A 77 4.15 -6.81 -3.16
C THR A 77 4.38 -6.21 -1.78
N ILE A 78 3.37 -5.53 -1.26
CA ILE A 78 3.47 -4.86 0.05
C ILE A 78 2.39 -5.34 1.01
N SER A 79 2.69 -5.22 2.30
CA SER A 79 1.72 -5.31 3.39
C SER A 79 1.74 -4.03 4.20
N VAL A 80 0.57 -3.43 4.42
CA VAL A 80 0.37 -2.23 5.21
C VAL A 80 -1.01 -2.30 5.89
N ASN A 81 -1.12 -1.95 7.17
CA ASN A 81 -2.38 -1.99 7.93
C ASN A 81 -3.15 -3.34 7.80
N ASN A 82 -2.43 -4.47 7.87
CA ASN A 82 -2.97 -5.83 7.68
C ASN A 82 -3.61 -6.08 6.30
N VAL A 83 -3.38 -5.20 5.36
CA VAL A 83 -3.75 -5.37 3.96
C VAL A 83 -2.52 -5.79 3.18
N TYR A 84 -2.67 -6.78 2.32
CA TYR A 84 -1.62 -7.36 1.51
C TYR A 84 -2.02 -7.38 0.03
N GLY A 85 -1.08 -7.05 -0.85
CA GLY A 85 -1.31 -7.13 -2.30
C GLY A 85 -0.18 -6.53 -3.13
N ILE A 86 -0.30 -6.69 -4.43
CA ILE A 86 0.61 -6.13 -5.43
C ILE A 86 0.20 -4.69 -5.73
N VAL A 87 1.16 -3.77 -5.70
CA VAL A 87 0.92 -2.36 -6.05
C VAL A 87 0.60 -2.25 -7.54
N GLU A 88 -0.66 -1.97 -7.85
CA GLU A 88 -1.15 -1.84 -9.23
C GLU A 88 -1.06 -0.39 -9.72
N GLU A 89 -1.44 0.57 -8.87
CA GLU A 89 -1.48 1.98 -9.23
C GLU A 89 -1.20 2.88 -8.02
N ILE A 90 -0.43 3.93 -8.24
CA ILE A 90 -0.20 5.00 -7.26
C ILE A 90 -0.76 6.28 -7.85
N LYS A 91 -1.90 6.75 -7.33
CA LYS A 91 -2.51 8.03 -7.67
C LYS A 91 -2.20 9.09 -6.63
N LEU A 92 -2.53 10.34 -6.93
CA LEU A 92 -2.27 11.46 -6.03
C LEU A 92 -3.00 11.32 -4.68
N GLY A 93 -4.23 10.79 -4.69
CA GLY A 93 -5.06 10.65 -3.48
C GLY A 93 -5.04 9.28 -2.83
N TYR A 94 -4.71 8.23 -3.57
CA TYR A 94 -4.78 6.86 -3.12
C TYR A 94 -3.84 5.94 -3.91
N THR A 95 -3.52 4.80 -3.30
CA THR A 95 -2.79 3.69 -3.92
C THR A 95 -3.72 2.48 -4.02
N THR A 96 -3.67 1.75 -5.12
CA THR A 96 -4.47 0.54 -5.33
C THR A 96 -3.57 -0.69 -5.28
N LEU A 97 -3.97 -1.67 -4.49
CA LEU A 97 -3.35 -2.98 -4.42
C LEU A 97 -4.28 -4.02 -5.04
N ARG A 98 -3.71 -5.01 -5.72
CA ARG A 98 -4.42 -6.20 -6.20
C ARG A 98 -4.02 -7.41 -5.37
N THR A 99 -5.00 -8.15 -4.86
CA THR A 99 -4.77 -9.43 -4.15
C THR A 99 -4.61 -10.59 -5.14
N GLU A 100 -4.22 -11.76 -4.64
CA GLU A 100 -4.19 -12.99 -5.45
C GLU A 100 -5.60 -13.45 -5.89
N ASP A 101 -6.63 -13.05 -5.15
CA ASP A 101 -8.05 -13.32 -5.49
C ASP A 101 -8.62 -12.28 -6.48
N GLU A 102 -7.74 -11.49 -7.13
CA GLU A 102 -8.10 -10.43 -8.09
C GLU A 102 -8.92 -9.28 -7.47
N GLU A 103 -8.99 -9.16 -6.16
CA GLU A 103 -9.64 -8.04 -5.49
C GLU A 103 -8.77 -6.78 -5.54
N LEU A 104 -9.43 -5.64 -5.79
CA LEU A 104 -8.80 -4.33 -5.77
C LEU A 104 -9.01 -3.63 -4.43
N ILE A 105 -7.93 -3.36 -3.72
CA ILE A 105 -7.95 -2.66 -2.45
C ILE A 105 -7.44 -1.25 -2.65
N THR A 106 -8.29 -0.26 -2.40
CA THR A 106 -7.92 1.16 -2.52
C THR A 106 -7.61 1.75 -1.15
N ILE A 107 -6.39 2.18 -0.95
CA ILE A 107 -5.89 2.74 0.32
C ILE A 107 -5.63 4.23 0.12
N PRO A 108 -6.28 5.13 0.89
CA PRO A 108 -5.95 6.54 0.90
C PRO A 108 -4.48 6.75 1.29
N ASN A 109 -3.73 7.55 0.53
CA ASN A 109 -2.27 7.68 0.71
C ASN A 109 -1.89 8.16 2.12
N LYS A 110 -2.70 9.01 2.75
CA LYS A 110 -2.48 9.46 4.14
C LYS A 110 -2.45 8.31 5.15
N ASN A 111 -3.13 7.19 4.84
CA ASN A 111 -3.16 6.01 5.69
C ASN A 111 -1.98 5.06 5.44
N MET A 112 -1.09 5.39 4.51
CA MET A 112 0.14 4.63 4.24
C MET A 112 1.36 5.35 4.81
N ILE A 113 1.35 6.68 4.79
CA ILE A 113 2.46 7.49 5.32
C ILE A 113 2.45 7.44 6.85
N GLY A 114 3.59 7.05 7.43
CA GLY A 114 3.74 6.89 8.88
C GLY A 114 3.42 5.50 9.40
N GLU A 115 2.90 4.60 8.55
CA GLU A 115 2.68 3.20 8.89
C GLU A 115 3.89 2.33 8.54
N VAL A 116 3.96 1.16 9.16
CA VAL A 116 4.97 0.16 8.82
C VAL A 116 4.57 -0.52 7.51
N ILE A 117 5.40 -0.34 6.49
CA ILE A 117 5.22 -0.98 5.19
C ILE A 117 6.24 -2.11 5.08
N VAL A 118 5.75 -3.34 4.93
CA VAL A 118 6.59 -4.49 4.62
C VAL A 118 6.56 -4.67 3.11
N ASN A 119 7.70 -4.51 2.45
CA ASN A 119 7.86 -4.76 1.02
C ASN A 119 8.51 -6.13 0.82
N SER A 120 7.76 -7.07 0.24
CA SER A 120 8.24 -8.44 -0.06
C SER A 120 8.88 -8.56 -1.44
N PHE A 121 8.89 -7.47 -2.22
CA PHE A 121 9.40 -7.46 -3.60
C PHE A 121 8.77 -8.58 -4.46
N ASP A 122 9.60 -9.35 -5.16
CA ASP A 122 9.16 -10.41 -6.07
C ASP A 122 8.93 -11.76 -5.39
N TYR A 123 9.53 -11.97 -4.20
CA TYR A 123 9.49 -13.25 -3.50
C TYR A 123 9.05 -13.11 -2.06
N ARG A 124 8.21 -14.03 -1.62
CA ARG A 124 7.76 -14.14 -0.23
C ARG A 124 8.17 -15.49 0.34
N ILE A 125 8.47 -15.49 1.64
CA ILE A 125 8.81 -16.70 2.35
C ILE A 125 7.55 -17.51 2.69
N VAL A 126 7.61 -18.82 2.47
CA VAL A 126 6.68 -19.81 3.01
C VAL A 126 7.36 -20.49 4.18
N GLU A 127 6.65 -20.57 5.28
CA GLU A 127 7.01 -21.37 6.45
C GLU A 127 5.97 -22.47 6.60
N SER A 128 6.39 -23.72 6.57
CA SER A 128 5.53 -24.88 6.69
C SER A 128 6.24 -25.95 7.51
N SER A 129 5.49 -26.91 8.03
CA SER A 129 6.06 -28.05 8.75
C SER A 129 5.31 -29.33 8.42
N VAL A 130 6.01 -30.46 8.51
CA VAL A 130 5.46 -31.81 8.37
C VAL A 130 5.91 -32.66 9.53
N GLY A 131 4.99 -33.45 10.10
CA GLY A 131 5.29 -34.37 11.18
C GLY A 131 5.72 -35.74 10.65
N ILE A 132 6.81 -36.29 11.17
CA ILE A 132 7.26 -37.65 10.92
C ILE A 132 7.23 -38.47 12.22
N SER A 133 7.13 -39.78 12.12
CA SER A 133 7.19 -40.67 13.30
C SER A 133 8.56 -40.60 13.97
N TYR A 134 8.61 -40.76 15.29
CA TYR A 134 9.87 -40.93 16.02
C TYR A 134 10.67 -42.17 15.59
N ASN A 135 10.02 -43.13 14.91
CA ASN A 135 10.67 -44.31 14.37
C ASN A 135 11.26 -44.11 12.98
N ASP A 136 10.98 -42.95 12.34
CA ASP A 136 11.47 -42.62 11.00
C ASP A 136 12.87 -41.97 11.09
N ASP A 137 13.58 -42.07 9.97
CA ASP A 137 14.90 -41.44 9.80
C ASP A 137 14.73 -39.96 9.42
N ALA A 138 14.95 -39.08 10.40
CA ALA A 138 14.80 -37.64 10.20
C ALA A 138 15.77 -37.07 9.14
N GLU A 139 16.99 -37.61 9.03
CA GLU A 139 17.96 -37.16 8.03
C GLU A 139 17.50 -37.46 6.62
N LYS A 140 16.95 -38.68 6.39
CA LYS A 140 16.34 -39.02 5.10
C LYS A 140 15.13 -38.19 4.77
N ALA A 141 14.25 -37.92 5.76
CA ALA A 141 13.09 -37.06 5.57
C ALA A 141 13.51 -35.64 5.15
N ILE A 142 14.47 -35.05 5.83
CA ILE A 142 15.03 -33.73 5.52
C ILE A 142 15.62 -33.70 4.11
N ALA A 143 16.40 -34.73 3.75
CA ALA A 143 16.99 -34.82 2.40
C ALA A 143 15.92 -34.94 1.31
N LEU A 144 14.86 -35.74 1.57
CA LEU A 144 13.75 -35.92 0.64
C LEU A 144 12.99 -34.61 0.42
N ILE A 145 12.58 -33.94 1.51
CA ILE A 145 11.88 -32.67 1.45
C ILE A 145 12.71 -31.63 0.69
N LYS A 146 14.00 -31.55 1.00
CA LYS A 146 14.90 -30.61 0.34
C LYS A 146 15.00 -30.89 -1.15
N ASN A 147 15.13 -32.16 -1.57
CA ASN A 147 15.14 -32.54 -2.98
C ASN A 147 13.84 -32.18 -3.70
N VAL A 148 12.68 -32.38 -3.04
CA VAL A 148 11.37 -31.98 -3.57
C VAL A 148 11.34 -30.48 -3.81
N ILE A 149 11.67 -29.67 -2.78
CA ILE A 149 11.66 -28.22 -2.91
C ILE A 149 12.64 -27.76 -4.01
N ASP A 150 13.85 -28.29 -4.04
CA ASP A 150 14.88 -27.92 -5.02
C ASP A 150 14.49 -28.34 -6.48
N SER A 151 13.50 -29.23 -6.64
CA SER A 151 12.98 -29.62 -7.96
C SER A 151 12.02 -28.62 -8.59
N PHE A 152 11.52 -27.64 -7.82
CA PHE A 152 10.62 -26.61 -8.33
C PHE A 152 11.39 -25.47 -8.97
N GLU A 153 11.27 -25.30 -10.27
CA GLU A 153 11.99 -24.29 -11.06
C GLU A 153 11.57 -22.83 -10.72
N ASN A 154 10.36 -22.65 -10.18
CA ASN A 154 9.79 -21.33 -9.91
C ASN A 154 10.14 -20.75 -8.53
N LEU A 155 10.93 -21.46 -7.73
CA LEU A 155 11.40 -20.94 -6.45
C LEU A 155 12.59 -19.99 -6.64
N SER A 156 12.83 -19.09 -5.66
CA SER A 156 13.95 -18.17 -5.73
C SER A 156 15.27 -18.91 -5.82
N GLY A 157 15.98 -18.77 -6.95
CA GLY A 157 17.31 -19.37 -7.14
C GLY A 157 18.41 -18.75 -6.27
N GLU A 158 18.19 -17.52 -5.76
CA GLU A 158 19.15 -16.83 -4.89
C GLU A 158 19.06 -17.30 -3.43
N ASN A 159 17.85 -17.65 -2.97
CA ASN A 159 17.60 -18.08 -1.59
C ASN A 159 17.33 -19.57 -1.55
N LYS A 160 18.30 -20.35 -1.04
CA LYS A 160 18.13 -21.81 -0.88
C LYS A 160 17.12 -22.13 0.22
N ALA A 161 16.34 -23.20 -0.01
CA ALA A 161 15.43 -23.69 1.01
C ALA A 161 16.18 -24.11 2.29
N ILE A 162 15.58 -23.83 3.42
CA ILE A 162 16.06 -24.23 4.74
C ILE A 162 15.10 -25.30 5.25
N VAL A 163 15.62 -26.51 5.49
CA VAL A 163 14.86 -27.65 6.01
C VAL A 163 15.59 -28.25 7.19
N GLY A 164 14.89 -28.51 8.28
CA GLY A 164 15.49 -29.09 9.48
C GLY A 164 14.45 -29.44 10.54
N ILE A 165 14.87 -30.06 11.62
CA ILE A 165 13.98 -30.34 12.75
C ILE A 165 13.62 -29.00 13.40
N GLN A 166 12.33 -28.73 13.44
CA GLN A 166 11.77 -27.52 14.05
C GLN A 166 11.42 -27.75 15.53
N ASN A 167 10.84 -28.90 15.82
CA ASN A 167 10.38 -29.23 17.17
C ASN A 167 10.27 -30.75 17.37
N PHE A 168 10.28 -31.17 18.62
CA PHE A 168 9.95 -32.52 19.06
C PHE A 168 8.59 -32.48 19.76
N GLY A 169 7.53 -32.78 19.00
CA GLY A 169 6.15 -32.79 19.49
C GLY A 169 5.79 -34.05 20.27
N ASP A 170 4.61 -34.09 20.88
CA ASP A 170 4.18 -35.21 21.70
C ASP A 170 4.04 -36.53 20.90
N ASN A 171 3.68 -36.45 19.62
CA ASN A 171 3.41 -37.62 18.77
C ASN A 171 4.25 -37.68 17.48
N ALA A 172 5.02 -36.65 17.17
CA ALA A 172 5.79 -36.54 15.93
C ALA A 172 7.04 -35.66 16.10
N VAL A 173 8.04 -35.94 15.29
CA VAL A 173 9.15 -35.00 15.05
C VAL A 173 8.72 -34.05 13.93
N GLU A 174 8.67 -32.76 14.23
CA GLU A 174 8.25 -31.73 13.26
C GLU A 174 9.46 -31.26 12.44
N ILE A 175 9.41 -31.54 11.14
CA ILE A 175 10.40 -31.02 10.18
C ILE A 175 9.86 -29.71 9.64
N GLY A 176 10.51 -28.61 9.99
CA GLY A 176 10.21 -27.29 9.45
C GLY A 176 10.90 -27.05 8.12
N MET A 177 10.23 -26.30 7.25
CA MET A 177 10.77 -25.91 5.97
C MET A 177 10.47 -24.43 5.71
N ARG A 178 11.46 -23.72 5.15
CA ARG A 178 11.37 -22.33 4.73
C ARG A 178 11.90 -22.21 3.31
N TYR A 179 11.09 -21.67 2.42
CA TYR A 179 11.44 -21.49 1.01
C TYR A 179 10.78 -20.24 0.45
N TRP A 180 11.32 -19.68 -0.64
CA TRP A 180 10.87 -18.43 -1.22
C TRP A 180 10.11 -18.69 -2.50
N VAL A 181 8.88 -18.20 -2.58
CA VAL A 181 7.97 -18.34 -3.71
C VAL A 181 7.66 -16.98 -4.32
N PRO A 182 7.38 -16.90 -5.64
CA PRO A 182 6.94 -15.66 -6.26
C PRO A 182 5.68 -15.14 -5.57
N THR A 183 5.66 -13.86 -5.23
CA THR A 183 4.53 -13.24 -4.52
C THR A 183 3.22 -13.30 -5.29
N ARG A 184 3.29 -13.33 -6.63
CA ARG A 184 2.11 -13.40 -7.52
C ARG A 184 1.43 -14.77 -7.56
N SER A 185 2.09 -15.80 -7.10
CA SER A 185 1.58 -17.18 -7.09
C SER A 185 1.81 -17.84 -5.73
N TYR A 186 1.75 -17.04 -4.65
CA TYR A 186 2.12 -17.49 -3.31
C TYR A 186 1.34 -18.72 -2.87
N PHE A 187 0.02 -18.65 -2.84
CA PHE A 187 -0.81 -19.76 -2.39
C PHE A 187 -0.75 -20.95 -3.34
N LYS A 188 -0.77 -20.68 -4.65
CA LYS A 188 -0.68 -21.75 -5.66
C LYS A 188 0.60 -22.55 -5.47
N THR A 189 1.75 -21.87 -5.41
CA THR A 189 3.05 -22.53 -5.26
C THR A 189 3.19 -23.19 -3.89
N GLN A 190 2.65 -22.58 -2.83
CA GLN A 190 2.63 -23.19 -1.51
C GLN A 190 1.88 -24.54 -1.50
N TYR A 191 0.71 -24.62 -2.14
CA TYR A 191 -0.06 -25.85 -2.21
C TYR A 191 0.56 -26.91 -3.14
N GLU A 192 1.29 -26.47 -4.16
CA GLU A 192 2.01 -27.39 -5.06
C GLU A 192 3.23 -28.05 -4.38
N VAL A 193 3.87 -27.32 -3.43
CA VAL A 193 5.05 -27.83 -2.70
C VAL A 193 4.66 -28.69 -1.50
N ASN A 194 3.55 -28.37 -0.81
CA ASN A 194 3.07 -29.13 0.36
C ASN A 194 2.30 -30.39 -0.04
#